data_6879cbb91b521a5bf05cd6bb3baf6e8a
#
_entry.id   6879cbb91b521a5bf05cd6bb3baf6e8a
#
_cell.length_a   1.000
_cell.length_b   1.000
_cell.length_c   1.000
_cell.angle_alpha   90.00
_cell.angle_beta   90.00
_cell.angle_gamma   90.00
#
_symmetry.space_group_name_H-M   'P 1'
#
loop_
_entity.id
_entity.type
_entity.pdbx_description
1 polymer ?
#
loop_
_entity_poly.entity_id
_entity_poly.type
_entity_poly.pdbx_seq_one_letter_code
_entity_poly.pdbx_strand_id
1 'polypeptide(L)'
;MKPVVIKVGGGALAGGALEDVPGVLGSGRKVALVHGGGIQLTRMLDALGLPTRFHEGLRVTDAGTLEVAEMVFAGSVNKALARELSAMGVPAAGISGTDGPTLLVEPVPELGRVGVVKRVQTGLVQALWAGGFVPVVAPLGLGPEGAYNVNADAAAAALAVGVGAEHLLLLTDVDGLLRDGSPVGSLVPDECEEYVASGLAAGGMVPKLRAAAEAARGGVRARIINGNREGALAAAIAGEAVGTLISEGVVA
;
A
#
# COMPACT_ATOMS: atom_id res chain seq x y z
N MET A 1 -6.36 -12.46 -16.77
CA MET A 1 -6.95 -11.29 -16.08
C MET A 1 -5.86 -10.31 -15.68
N LYS A 2 -6.16 -9.01 -15.58
CA LYS A 2 -5.20 -8.03 -15.07
C LYS A 2 -4.95 -8.23 -13.58
N PRO A 3 -3.76 -7.84 -13.07
CA PRO A 3 -3.42 -7.98 -11.65
C PRO A 3 -4.26 -7.10 -10.72
N VAL A 4 -4.24 -7.46 -9.42
CA VAL A 4 -4.77 -6.67 -8.31
C VAL A 4 -3.63 -6.37 -7.35
N VAL A 5 -3.46 -5.12 -6.95
CA VAL A 5 -2.55 -4.73 -5.87
C VAL A 5 -3.37 -4.38 -4.63
N ILE A 6 -3.01 -4.97 -3.51
CA ILE A 6 -3.69 -4.78 -2.23
C ILE A 6 -2.69 -4.13 -1.27
N LYS A 7 -3.04 -2.97 -0.74
CA LYS A 7 -2.25 -2.35 0.32
C LYS A 7 -2.89 -2.62 1.68
N VAL A 8 -2.12 -3.24 2.56
CA VAL A 8 -2.55 -3.57 3.93
C VAL A 8 -1.97 -2.55 4.90
N GLY A 9 -2.82 -1.78 5.57
CA GLY A 9 -2.43 -0.74 6.53
C GLY A 9 -2.31 -1.27 7.97
N GLY A 10 -1.75 -0.44 8.87
CA GLY A 10 -1.44 -0.84 10.25
C GLY A 10 -2.59 -1.43 11.05
N GLY A 11 -3.81 -0.87 10.99
CA GLY A 11 -4.99 -1.41 11.66
C GLY A 11 -5.51 -2.70 11.01
N ALA A 12 -5.47 -2.78 9.67
CA ALA A 12 -5.90 -3.94 8.91
C ALA A 12 -4.90 -5.12 8.97
N LEU A 13 -3.66 -4.89 9.45
CA LEU A 13 -2.70 -5.98 9.74
C LEU A 13 -3.13 -6.86 10.95
N ALA A 14 -4.05 -6.38 11.76
CA ALA A 14 -4.56 -7.09 12.94
C ALA A 14 -5.99 -7.66 12.73
N GLY A 15 -6.60 -7.44 11.56
CA GLY A 15 -7.95 -7.88 11.22
C GLY A 15 -7.96 -8.91 10.08
N GLY A 16 -9.12 -9.47 9.78
CA GLY A 16 -9.33 -10.50 8.75
C GLY A 16 -9.10 -10.08 7.29
N ALA A 17 -8.39 -8.96 7.08
CA ALA A 17 -8.17 -8.36 5.76
C ALA A 17 -7.48 -9.28 4.74
N LEU A 18 -6.80 -10.32 5.18
CA LEU A 18 -6.14 -11.30 4.32
C LEU A 18 -7.01 -12.50 3.98
N GLU A 19 -8.11 -12.71 4.70
CA GLU A 19 -8.99 -13.89 4.54
C GLU A 19 -9.64 -13.95 3.15
N ASP A 20 -9.86 -12.81 2.50
CA ASP A 20 -10.41 -12.74 1.15
C ASP A 20 -9.37 -13.06 0.04
N VAL A 21 -8.06 -13.01 0.34
CA VAL A 21 -6.99 -13.17 -0.67
C VAL A 21 -7.05 -14.52 -1.38
N PRO A 22 -7.28 -15.67 -0.70
CA PRO A 22 -7.46 -16.95 -1.38
C PRO A 22 -8.59 -16.94 -2.41
N GLY A 23 -9.72 -16.28 -2.11
CA GLY A 23 -10.86 -16.14 -3.03
C GLY A 23 -10.51 -15.31 -4.27
N VAL A 24 -9.75 -14.23 -4.10
CA VAL A 24 -9.27 -13.39 -5.21
C VAL A 24 -8.34 -14.18 -6.13
N LEU A 25 -7.43 -14.96 -5.57
CA LEU A 25 -6.54 -15.85 -6.34
C LEU A 25 -7.32 -16.95 -7.06
N GLY A 26 -8.31 -17.56 -6.39
CA GLY A 26 -9.19 -18.58 -6.96
C GLY A 26 -9.96 -18.11 -8.18
N SER A 27 -10.17 -16.80 -8.34
CA SER A 27 -10.73 -16.21 -9.55
C SER A 27 -9.75 -16.15 -10.74
N GLY A 28 -8.50 -16.64 -10.60
CA GLY A 28 -7.46 -16.61 -11.63
C GLY A 28 -6.73 -15.28 -11.76
N ARG A 29 -6.88 -14.36 -10.81
CA ARG A 29 -6.18 -13.06 -10.80
C ARG A 29 -4.80 -13.21 -10.18
N LYS A 30 -3.84 -12.45 -10.70
CA LYS A 30 -2.54 -12.24 -10.06
C LYS A 30 -2.72 -11.19 -8.95
N VAL A 31 -2.16 -11.47 -7.77
CA VAL A 31 -2.24 -10.57 -6.62
C VAL A 31 -0.83 -10.20 -6.18
N ALA A 32 -0.62 -8.93 -5.79
CA ALA A 32 0.54 -8.48 -5.04
C ALA A 32 0.05 -7.70 -3.82
N LEU A 33 0.71 -7.91 -2.68
CA LEU A 33 0.46 -7.14 -1.48
C LEU A 33 1.56 -6.11 -1.26
N VAL A 34 1.19 -4.92 -0.79
CA VAL A 34 2.12 -3.95 -0.22
C VAL A 34 1.65 -3.69 1.21
N HIS A 35 2.56 -3.76 2.16
CA HIS A 35 2.17 -3.56 3.56
C HIS A 35 2.75 -2.27 4.16
N GLY A 36 2.11 -1.76 5.20
CA GLY A 36 2.66 -0.76 6.08
C GLY A 36 3.49 -1.39 7.21
N GLY A 37 3.51 -0.71 8.35
CA GLY A 37 4.24 -1.18 9.53
C GLY A 37 4.65 -0.02 10.45
N GLY A 38 4.05 1.16 10.24
CA GLY A 38 4.42 2.37 10.98
C GLY A 38 4.27 2.24 12.51
N ILE A 39 3.25 1.51 12.96
CA ILE A 39 3.02 1.23 14.39
C ILE A 39 4.15 0.34 14.95
N GLN A 40 4.48 -0.73 14.22
CA GLN A 40 5.54 -1.66 14.60
C GLN A 40 6.91 -0.97 14.61
N LEU A 41 7.16 -0.10 13.61
CA LEU A 41 8.38 0.70 13.56
C LEU A 41 8.46 1.68 14.75
N THR A 42 7.37 2.40 15.06
CA THR A 42 7.35 3.30 16.23
C THR A 42 7.66 2.54 17.52
N ARG A 43 7.00 1.41 17.76
CA ARG A 43 7.29 0.58 18.95
C ARG A 43 8.74 0.13 19.05
N MET A 44 9.35 -0.21 17.93
CA MET A 44 10.75 -0.64 17.91
C MET A 44 11.70 0.54 18.17
N LEU A 45 11.46 1.69 17.54
CA LEU A 45 12.23 2.92 17.78
C LEU A 45 12.15 3.35 19.25
N ASP A 46 10.95 3.33 19.83
CA ASP A 46 10.73 3.66 21.25
C ASP A 46 11.51 2.69 22.17
N ALA A 47 11.47 1.39 21.87
CA ALA A 47 12.20 0.37 22.63
C ALA A 47 13.74 0.54 22.56
N LEU A 48 14.24 1.11 21.47
CA LEU A 48 15.65 1.42 21.26
C LEU A 48 16.04 2.83 21.74
N GLY A 49 15.09 3.63 22.25
CA GLY A 49 15.32 5.00 22.66
C GLY A 49 15.60 5.97 21.50
N LEU A 50 15.20 5.61 20.27
CA LEU A 50 15.38 6.43 19.09
C LEU A 50 14.18 7.37 18.89
N PRO A 51 14.41 8.67 18.64
CA PRO A 51 13.31 9.64 18.51
C PRO A 51 12.51 9.43 17.21
N THR A 52 11.18 9.51 17.32
CA THR A 52 10.29 9.53 16.17
C THR A 52 9.84 10.94 15.85
N ARG A 53 10.03 11.38 14.61
CA ARG A 53 9.58 12.69 14.11
C ARG A 53 8.80 12.51 12.80
N PHE A 54 7.76 13.34 12.63
CA PHE A 54 6.97 13.39 11.41
C PHE A 54 6.96 14.81 10.84
N HIS A 55 6.91 14.90 9.53
CA HIS A 55 6.70 16.13 8.79
C HIS A 55 5.65 15.86 7.73
N GLU A 56 4.54 16.59 7.75
CA GLU A 56 3.39 16.40 6.86
C GLU A 56 2.90 14.94 6.73
N GLY A 57 2.91 14.21 7.84
CA GLY A 57 2.48 12.82 7.90
C GLY A 57 3.52 11.80 7.42
N LEU A 58 4.67 12.24 6.91
CA LEU A 58 5.81 11.40 6.54
C LEU A 58 6.81 11.31 7.69
N ARG A 59 7.36 10.12 7.94
CA ARG A 59 8.36 9.91 8.99
C ARG A 59 9.71 10.45 8.52
N VAL A 60 10.26 11.43 9.23
CA VAL A 60 11.66 11.81 9.07
C VAL A 60 12.53 10.60 9.42
N THR A 61 13.39 10.20 8.50
CA THR A 61 14.13 8.94 8.58
C THR A 61 15.62 9.22 8.44
N ASP A 62 16.35 9.25 9.56
CA ASP A 62 17.82 9.26 9.55
C ASP A 62 18.38 7.85 9.31
N ALA A 63 19.70 7.71 9.29
CA ALA A 63 20.35 6.43 9.01
C ALA A 63 19.99 5.36 10.06
N GLY A 64 19.95 5.70 11.35
CA GLY A 64 19.58 4.77 12.41
C GLY A 64 18.11 4.37 12.32
N THR A 65 17.23 5.33 12.05
CA THR A 65 15.81 5.05 11.83
C THR A 65 15.58 4.16 10.59
N LEU A 66 16.37 4.35 9.52
CA LEU A 66 16.28 3.51 8.32
C LEU A 66 16.69 2.07 8.63
N GLU A 67 17.80 1.86 9.35
CA GLU A 67 18.25 0.52 9.74
C GLU A 67 17.15 -0.25 10.49
N VAL A 68 16.50 0.41 11.45
CA VAL A 68 15.37 -0.17 12.18
C VAL A 68 14.16 -0.39 11.25
N ALA A 69 13.90 0.52 10.31
CA ALA A 69 12.81 0.37 9.35
C ALA A 69 13.03 -0.84 8.43
N GLU A 70 14.27 -1.10 7.98
CA GLU A 70 14.60 -2.31 7.20
C GLU A 70 14.36 -3.58 8.02
N MET A 71 14.82 -3.65 9.27
CA MET A 71 14.58 -4.80 10.17
C MET A 71 13.08 -5.04 10.38
N VAL A 72 12.30 -3.99 10.59
CA VAL A 72 10.86 -4.09 10.87
C VAL A 72 10.07 -4.38 9.60
N PHE A 73 10.26 -3.59 8.53
CA PHE A 73 9.45 -3.72 7.33
C PHE A 73 9.83 -4.97 6.55
N ALA A 74 11.09 -5.14 6.13
CA ALA A 74 11.50 -6.29 5.34
C ALA A 74 11.65 -7.57 6.17
N GLY A 75 11.88 -7.44 7.46
CA GLY A 75 11.99 -8.54 8.41
C GLY A 75 10.66 -8.92 9.04
N SER A 76 10.37 -8.37 10.23
CA SER A 76 9.31 -8.87 11.10
C SER A 76 7.91 -8.77 10.49
N VAL A 77 7.52 -7.62 9.95
CA VAL A 77 6.17 -7.41 9.38
C VAL A 77 5.99 -8.19 8.08
N ASN A 78 6.93 -8.06 7.16
CA ASN A 78 6.88 -8.74 5.87
C ASN A 78 6.78 -10.27 6.02
N LYS A 79 7.65 -10.84 6.85
CA LYS A 79 7.69 -12.29 7.05
C LYS A 79 6.50 -12.81 7.87
N ALA A 80 5.92 -11.99 8.75
CA ALA A 80 4.69 -12.35 9.44
C ALA A 80 3.52 -12.48 8.44
N LEU A 81 3.34 -11.50 7.55
CA LEU A 81 2.31 -11.54 6.51
C LEU A 81 2.49 -12.70 5.52
N ALA A 82 3.73 -12.94 5.07
CA ALA A 82 4.01 -14.06 4.18
C ALA A 82 3.68 -15.41 4.84
N ARG A 83 3.98 -15.59 6.14
CA ARG A 83 3.60 -16.79 6.89
C ARG A 83 2.09 -16.93 7.06
N GLU A 84 1.38 -15.83 7.33
CA GLU A 84 -0.07 -15.83 7.49
C GLU A 84 -0.77 -16.26 6.20
N LEU A 85 -0.39 -15.67 5.06
CA LEU A 85 -0.88 -16.09 3.75
C LEU A 85 -0.56 -17.59 3.48
N SER A 86 0.66 -18.03 3.79
CA SER A 86 1.06 -19.42 3.60
C SER A 86 0.24 -20.39 4.47
N ALA A 87 -0.13 -19.97 5.68
CA ALA A 87 -1.01 -20.76 6.56
C ALA A 87 -2.44 -20.90 6.00
N MET A 88 -2.88 -19.95 5.15
CA MET A 88 -4.14 -20.01 4.42
C MET A 88 -4.02 -20.74 3.07
N GLY A 89 -2.89 -21.41 2.80
CA GLY A 89 -2.65 -22.13 1.54
C GLY A 89 -2.25 -21.24 0.36
N VAL A 90 -1.93 -19.99 0.60
CA VAL A 90 -1.46 -19.04 -0.43
C VAL A 90 0.07 -19.03 -0.45
N PRO A 91 0.73 -19.53 -1.52
CA PRO A 91 2.18 -19.43 -1.64
C PRO A 91 2.59 -17.95 -1.70
N ALA A 92 3.22 -17.43 -0.64
CA ALA A 92 3.62 -16.04 -0.55
C ALA A 92 5.13 -15.89 -0.45
N ALA A 93 5.67 -14.89 -1.14
CA ALA A 93 7.09 -14.53 -1.09
C ALA A 93 7.26 -13.09 -0.60
N GLY A 94 7.86 -12.94 0.58
CA GLY A 94 8.17 -11.62 1.15
C GLY A 94 9.43 -11.04 0.52
N ILE A 95 9.29 -9.88 -0.10
CA ILE A 95 10.37 -9.06 -0.68
C ILE A 95 10.26 -7.63 -0.18
N SER A 96 11.29 -6.83 -0.41
CA SER A 96 11.24 -5.37 -0.28
C SER A 96 11.30 -4.70 -1.65
N GLY A 97 10.96 -3.44 -1.73
CA GLY A 97 11.09 -2.69 -2.99
C GLY A 97 12.55 -2.51 -3.45
N THR A 98 13.55 -2.78 -2.57
CA THR A 98 14.98 -2.79 -2.95
C THR A 98 15.39 -4.07 -3.67
N ASP A 99 14.62 -5.18 -3.48
CA ASP A 99 14.91 -6.46 -4.12
C ASP A 99 14.57 -6.41 -5.61
N GLY A 100 15.49 -6.87 -6.47
CA GLY A 100 15.36 -6.81 -7.92
C GLY A 100 15.07 -5.40 -8.45
N PRO A 101 15.69 -4.38 -7.88
CA PRO A 101 15.32 -2.94 -7.73
C PRO A 101 13.85 -2.64 -8.11
N THR A 102 12.93 -3.31 -7.42
CA THR A 102 11.48 -3.24 -7.75
C THR A 102 10.95 -1.81 -7.65
N LEU A 103 11.35 -1.03 -6.62
CA LEU A 103 10.98 0.37 -6.45
C LEU A 103 12.23 1.25 -6.52
N LEU A 104 12.39 2.00 -7.60
CA LEU A 104 13.44 3.00 -7.74
C LEU A 104 12.92 4.36 -7.27
N VAL A 105 13.69 5.00 -6.38
CA VAL A 105 13.25 6.24 -5.71
C VAL A 105 14.21 7.40 -5.93
N GLU A 106 13.65 8.62 -5.85
CA GLU A 106 14.40 9.85 -5.64
C GLU A 106 14.33 10.25 -4.17
N PRO A 107 15.43 10.70 -3.57
CA PRO A 107 15.46 11.20 -2.20
C PRO A 107 14.55 12.42 -2.00
N VAL A 108 13.99 12.53 -0.77
CA VAL A 108 13.39 13.76 -0.25
C VAL A 108 14.35 14.32 0.81
N PRO A 109 15.26 15.25 0.45
CA PRO A 109 16.40 15.64 1.28
C PRO A 109 15.99 16.12 2.68
N GLU A 110 14.88 16.83 2.78
CA GLU A 110 14.37 17.40 4.03
C GLU A 110 13.91 16.33 5.02
N LEU A 111 13.67 15.10 4.53
CA LEU A 111 13.21 13.97 5.33
C LEU A 111 14.30 12.91 5.56
N GLY A 112 15.53 13.17 5.09
CA GLY A 112 16.68 12.26 5.19
C GLY A 112 16.55 11.06 4.26
N ARG A 113 16.49 9.86 4.79
CA ARG A 113 16.37 8.61 4.04
C ARG A 113 14.91 8.26 3.68
N VAL A 114 14.16 9.24 3.21
CA VAL A 114 12.82 9.07 2.63
C VAL A 114 12.91 9.23 1.12
N GLY A 115 12.23 8.35 0.39
CA GLY A 115 12.20 8.39 -1.06
C GLY A 115 10.79 8.42 -1.65
N VAL A 116 10.66 9.07 -2.81
CA VAL A 116 9.47 9.04 -3.68
C VAL A 116 9.74 8.08 -4.83
N VAL A 117 8.82 7.15 -5.09
CA VAL A 117 8.96 6.20 -6.20
C VAL A 117 8.87 6.93 -7.53
N LYS A 118 9.88 6.75 -8.37
CA LYS A 118 9.94 7.31 -9.72
C LYS A 118 9.77 6.26 -10.81
N ARG A 119 10.19 5.05 -10.53
CA ARG A 119 10.08 3.95 -11.49
C ARG A 119 9.90 2.63 -10.77
N VAL A 120 9.08 1.77 -11.34
CA VAL A 120 8.89 0.38 -10.90
C VAL A 120 9.54 -0.56 -11.93
N GLN A 121 10.40 -1.46 -11.46
CA GLN A 121 10.89 -2.58 -12.25
C GLN A 121 10.11 -3.84 -11.88
N THR A 122 9.27 -4.30 -12.78
CA THR A 122 8.30 -5.37 -12.50
C THR A 122 8.87 -6.78 -12.61
N GLY A 123 10.12 -6.94 -13.05
CA GLY A 123 10.71 -8.23 -13.38
C GLY A 123 10.65 -9.25 -12.25
N LEU A 124 11.00 -8.86 -11.02
CA LEU A 124 10.93 -9.76 -9.86
C LEU A 124 9.48 -10.15 -9.53
N VAL A 125 8.56 -9.17 -9.52
CA VAL A 125 7.13 -9.42 -9.26
C VAL A 125 6.54 -10.38 -10.32
N GLN A 126 6.89 -10.18 -11.59
CA GLN A 126 6.44 -11.06 -12.68
C GLN A 126 7.02 -12.47 -12.55
N ALA A 127 8.30 -12.60 -12.17
CA ALA A 127 8.94 -13.90 -11.94
C ALA A 127 8.26 -14.65 -10.77
N LEU A 128 7.93 -13.97 -9.69
CA LEU A 128 7.19 -14.55 -8.56
C LEU A 128 5.80 -15.03 -9.00
N TRP A 129 5.07 -14.22 -9.74
CA TRP A 129 3.77 -14.63 -10.28
C TRP A 129 3.88 -15.81 -11.25
N ALA A 130 4.93 -15.87 -12.07
CA ALA A 130 5.17 -17.01 -12.97
C ALA A 130 5.47 -18.30 -12.19
N GLY A 131 6.09 -18.18 -11.01
CA GLY A 131 6.32 -19.28 -10.07
C GLY A 131 5.11 -19.63 -9.20
N GLY A 132 3.96 -18.95 -9.36
CA GLY A 132 2.76 -19.18 -8.55
C GLY A 132 2.78 -18.54 -7.17
N PHE A 133 3.70 -17.62 -6.91
CA PHE A 133 3.82 -16.93 -5.62
C PHE A 133 3.09 -15.58 -5.63
N VAL A 134 2.54 -15.21 -4.46
CA VAL A 134 2.06 -13.87 -4.17
C VAL A 134 3.19 -13.03 -3.60
N PRO A 135 3.65 -11.96 -4.31
CA PRO A 135 4.63 -11.04 -3.77
C PRO A 135 4.04 -10.23 -2.60
N VAL A 136 4.76 -10.21 -1.48
CA VAL A 136 4.46 -9.34 -0.32
C VAL A 136 5.58 -8.31 -0.22
N VAL A 137 5.30 -7.06 -0.58
CA VAL A 137 6.31 -6.02 -0.79
C VAL A 137 6.38 -5.10 0.42
N ALA A 138 7.55 -5.00 1.04
CA ALA A 138 7.84 -4.00 2.06
C ALA A 138 8.12 -2.63 1.43
N PRO A 139 7.68 -1.51 2.04
CA PRO A 139 7.76 -0.16 1.48
C PRO A 139 9.16 0.47 1.67
N LEU A 140 10.14 -0.17 1.06
CA LEU A 140 11.52 0.31 0.94
C LEU A 140 11.84 0.44 -0.55
N GLY A 141 12.58 1.44 -0.93
CA GLY A 141 12.99 1.65 -2.31
C GLY A 141 14.50 1.82 -2.45
N LEU A 142 15.03 1.55 -3.62
CA LEU A 142 16.44 1.72 -3.96
C LEU A 142 16.66 3.10 -4.59
N GLY A 143 17.49 3.90 -3.98
CA GLY A 143 17.92 5.21 -4.48
C GLY A 143 19.45 5.30 -4.59
N PRO A 144 19.99 6.51 -4.82
CA PRO A 144 21.42 6.70 -5.11
C PRO A 144 22.36 6.21 -4.01
N GLU A 145 21.92 6.30 -2.75
CA GLU A 145 22.74 5.95 -1.59
C GLU A 145 22.25 4.67 -0.89
N GLY A 146 21.57 3.78 -1.59
CA GLY A 146 21.06 2.52 -1.07
C GLY A 146 19.56 2.56 -0.77
N ALA A 147 19.14 2.02 0.38
CA ALA A 147 17.73 1.93 0.75
C ALA A 147 17.16 3.27 1.24
N TYR A 148 15.86 3.46 0.98
CA TYR A 148 15.04 4.58 1.43
C TYR A 148 13.70 4.08 1.93
N ASN A 149 13.21 4.70 3.00
CA ASN A 149 11.85 4.51 3.49
C ASN A 149 10.86 5.15 2.51
N VAL A 150 9.82 4.43 2.14
CA VAL A 150 8.77 4.88 1.20
C VAL A 150 7.42 4.86 1.91
N ASN A 151 6.57 5.83 1.62
CA ASN A 151 5.17 5.74 2.07
C ASN A 151 4.50 4.53 1.43
N ALA A 152 3.88 3.68 2.23
CA ALA A 152 3.32 2.40 1.77
C ALA A 152 2.11 2.55 0.81
N ASP A 153 1.31 3.62 0.96
CA ASP A 153 0.21 3.89 0.04
C ASP A 153 0.76 4.33 -1.33
N ALA A 154 1.80 5.20 -1.34
CA ALA A 154 2.49 5.61 -2.56
C ALA A 154 3.24 4.44 -3.23
N ALA A 155 3.91 3.58 -2.45
CA ALA A 155 4.55 2.37 -2.98
C ALA A 155 3.54 1.44 -3.66
N ALA A 156 2.36 1.27 -3.07
CA ALA A 156 1.29 0.45 -3.64
C ALA A 156 0.70 1.05 -4.92
N ALA A 157 0.51 2.36 -4.97
CA ALA A 157 0.04 3.07 -6.16
C ALA A 157 1.04 2.93 -7.31
N ALA A 158 2.32 3.21 -7.05
CA ALA A 158 3.37 3.06 -8.04
C ALA A 158 3.48 1.61 -8.56
N LEU A 159 3.45 0.62 -7.65
CA LEU A 159 3.45 -0.79 -8.03
C LEU A 159 2.25 -1.14 -8.89
N ALA A 160 1.04 -0.70 -8.53
CA ALA A 160 -0.18 -0.97 -9.27
C ALA A 160 -0.13 -0.43 -10.71
N VAL A 161 0.33 0.80 -10.87
CA VAL A 161 0.57 1.39 -12.20
C VAL A 161 1.63 0.62 -12.96
N GLY A 162 2.78 0.34 -12.31
CA GLY A 162 3.91 -0.33 -12.94
C GLY A 162 3.59 -1.74 -13.45
N VAL A 163 2.76 -2.51 -12.75
CA VAL A 163 2.35 -3.86 -13.17
C VAL A 163 1.11 -3.86 -14.08
N GLY A 164 0.53 -2.72 -14.38
CA GLY A 164 -0.70 -2.59 -15.15
C GLY A 164 -1.90 -3.22 -14.45
N ALA A 165 -2.02 -3.02 -13.14
CA ALA A 165 -3.11 -3.57 -12.35
C ALA A 165 -4.48 -3.03 -12.81
N GLU A 166 -5.52 -3.84 -12.66
CA GLU A 166 -6.90 -3.38 -12.84
C GLU A 166 -7.39 -2.63 -11.61
N HIS A 167 -7.01 -3.12 -10.42
CA HIS A 167 -7.42 -2.57 -9.14
C HIS A 167 -6.24 -2.31 -8.22
N LEU A 168 -6.30 -1.19 -7.51
CA LEU A 168 -5.55 -0.91 -6.29
C LEU A 168 -6.56 -0.85 -5.13
N LEU A 169 -6.43 -1.73 -4.16
CA LEU A 169 -7.28 -1.75 -2.97
C LEU A 169 -6.49 -1.28 -1.76
N LEU A 170 -6.81 -0.10 -1.24
CA LEU A 170 -6.19 0.50 -0.05
C LEU A 170 -7.03 0.14 1.17
N LEU A 171 -6.59 -0.85 1.93
CA LEU A 171 -7.28 -1.29 3.14
C LEU A 171 -7.05 -0.33 4.30
N THR A 172 -8.14 -0.01 4.99
CA THR A 172 -8.16 0.85 6.17
C THR A 172 -9.17 0.29 7.20
N ASP A 173 -9.32 0.93 8.32
CA ASP A 173 -10.25 0.57 9.41
C ASP A 173 -11.59 1.35 9.35
N VAL A 174 -11.77 2.16 8.31
CA VAL A 174 -13.00 2.93 8.06
C VAL A 174 -13.62 2.55 6.70
N ASP A 175 -14.91 2.83 6.53
CA ASP A 175 -15.69 2.45 5.34
C ASP A 175 -15.40 3.31 4.09
N GLY A 176 -14.25 3.92 4.00
CA GLY A 176 -13.82 4.82 2.93
C GLY A 176 -13.70 6.26 3.40
N LEU A 177 -13.71 7.21 2.47
CA LEU A 177 -13.76 8.63 2.80
C LEU A 177 -15.17 8.99 3.27
N LEU A 178 -15.26 9.67 4.39
CA LEU A 178 -16.53 10.14 4.93
C LEU A 178 -16.69 11.65 4.71
N ARG A 179 -17.90 12.09 4.33
CA ARG A 179 -18.32 13.48 4.32
C ARG A 179 -19.62 13.57 5.12
N ASP A 180 -19.60 14.39 6.17
CA ASP A 180 -20.75 14.56 7.10
C ASP A 180 -21.25 13.21 7.66
N GLY A 181 -20.33 12.30 7.95
CA GLY A 181 -20.62 10.96 8.47
C GLY A 181 -21.13 9.95 7.43
N SER A 182 -21.28 10.35 6.17
CA SER A 182 -21.72 9.48 5.09
C SER A 182 -20.55 9.10 4.17
N PRO A 183 -20.44 7.84 3.71
CA PRO A 183 -19.41 7.42 2.79
C PRO A 183 -19.51 8.15 1.44
N VAL A 184 -18.38 8.65 0.93
CA VAL A 184 -18.25 9.17 -0.44
C VAL A 184 -18.07 7.98 -1.37
N GLY A 185 -19.01 7.72 -2.26
CA GLY A 185 -19.01 6.53 -3.12
C GLY A 185 -17.92 6.55 -4.19
N SER A 186 -17.72 7.69 -4.85
CA SER A 186 -16.69 7.82 -5.88
C SER A 186 -16.16 9.25 -5.99
N LEU A 187 -14.92 9.39 -6.48
CA LEU A 187 -14.24 10.64 -6.78
C LEU A 187 -13.45 10.49 -8.09
N VAL A 188 -13.26 11.61 -8.78
CA VAL A 188 -12.18 11.73 -9.78
C VAL A 188 -10.89 12.20 -9.10
N PRO A 189 -9.71 11.98 -9.71
CA PRO A 189 -8.42 12.30 -9.07
C PRO A 189 -8.28 13.76 -8.59
N ASP A 190 -8.85 14.71 -9.30
CA ASP A 190 -8.73 16.13 -8.95
C ASP A 190 -9.56 16.50 -7.72
N GLU A 191 -10.74 15.89 -7.54
CA GLU A 191 -11.55 16.04 -6.33
C GLU A 191 -10.81 15.58 -5.06
N CYS A 192 -9.89 14.61 -5.18
CA CYS A 192 -9.11 14.14 -4.03
C CYS A 192 -8.28 15.27 -3.40
N GLU A 193 -7.66 16.14 -4.21
CA GLU A 193 -6.90 17.28 -3.69
C GLU A 193 -7.81 18.35 -3.11
N GLU A 194 -9.02 18.55 -3.64
CA GLU A 194 -10.02 19.45 -3.06
C GLU A 194 -10.43 19.00 -1.66
N TYR A 195 -10.64 17.68 -1.45
CA TYR A 195 -10.94 17.11 -0.13
C TYR A 195 -9.78 17.27 0.86
N VAL A 196 -8.54 17.18 0.37
CA VAL A 196 -7.35 17.43 1.20
C VAL A 196 -7.23 18.91 1.53
N ALA A 197 -7.35 19.80 0.55
CA ALA A 197 -7.20 21.25 0.73
C ALA A 197 -8.29 21.86 1.62
N SER A 198 -9.52 21.32 1.55
CA SER A 198 -10.64 21.75 2.41
C SER A 198 -10.57 21.22 3.85
N GLY A 199 -9.64 20.28 4.14
CA GLY A 199 -9.52 19.64 5.45
C GLY A 199 -10.58 18.57 5.73
N LEU A 200 -11.43 18.22 4.76
CA LEU A 200 -12.38 17.10 4.86
C LEU A 200 -11.66 15.74 4.94
N ALA A 201 -10.49 15.64 4.32
CA ALA A 201 -9.59 14.52 4.52
C ALA A 201 -8.44 14.93 5.45
N ALA A 202 -8.21 14.14 6.51
CA ALA A 202 -7.18 14.42 7.50
C ALA A 202 -6.37 13.18 7.87
N GLY A 203 -5.23 13.37 8.51
CA GLY A 203 -4.38 12.30 9.03
C GLY A 203 -4.01 11.26 7.99
N GLY A 204 -4.22 9.98 8.32
CA GLY A 204 -3.89 8.84 7.44
C GLY A 204 -4.74 8.74 6.16
N MET A 205 -5.83 9.52 6.02
CA MET A 205 -6.63 9.54 4.79
C MET A 205 -5.96 10.35 3.67
N VAL A 206 -5.22 11.40 4.01
CA VAL A 206 -4.51 12.25 3.04
C VAL A 206 -3.57 11.46 2.13
N PRO A 207 -2.59 10.69 2.64
CA PRO A 207 -1.72 9.90 1.78
C PRO A 207 -2.46 8.84 0.98
N LYS A 208 -3.58 8.28 1.49
CA LYS A 208 -4.41 7.31 0.76
C LYS A 208 -5.12 7.95 -0.43
N LEU A 209 -5.73 9.11 -0.25
CA LEU A 209 -6.38 9.83 -1.35
C LEU A 209 -5.39 10.21 -2.44
N ARG A 210 -4.21 10.75 -2.06
CA ARG A 210 -3.16 11.10 -3.01
C ARG A 210 -2.66 9.88 -3.79
N ALA A 211 -2.39 8.77 -3.09
CA ALA A 211 -1.97 7.52 -3.71
C ALA A 211 -3.06 6.94 -4.64
N ALA A 212 -4.32 6.98 -4.22
CA ALA A 212 -5.45 6.55 -5.04
C ALA A 212 -5.61 7.41 -6.30
N ALA A 213 -5.48 8.73 -6.16
CA ALA A 213 -5.54 9.67 -7.29
C ALA A 213 -4.39 9.43 -8.28
N GLU A 214 -3.16 9.21 -7.80
CA GLU A 214 -2.00 8.89 -8.63
C GLU A 214 -2.22 7.57 -9.40
N ALA A 215 -2.69 6.53 -8.74
CA ALA A 215 -3.01 5.26 -9.38
C ALA A 215 -4.12 5.41 -10.44
N ALA A 216 -5.15 6.20 -10.15
CA ALA A 216 -6.24 6.46 -11.08
C ALA A 216 -5.76 7.21 -12.33
N ARG A 217 -4.91 8.23 -12.20
CA ARG A 217 -4.25 8.89 -13.33
C ARG A 217 -3.38 7.94 -14.17
N GLY A 218 -2.86 6.89 -13.54
CA GLY A 218 -2.18 5.78 -14.21
C GLY A 218 -3.11 4.71 -14.81
N GLY A 219 -4.42 4.94 -14.85
CA GLY A 219 -5.42 4.02 -15.43
C GLY A 219 -5.82 2.85 -14.54
N VAL A 220 -5.51 2.90 -13.24
CA VAL A 220 -5.86 1.88 -12.25
C VAL A 220 -7.11 2.31 -11.49
N ARG A 221 -8.09 1.42 -11.34
CA ARG A 221 -9.23 1.67 -10.43
C ARG A 221 -8.76 1.55 -8.99
N ALA A 222 -8.59 2.68 -8.30
CA ALA A 222 -8.20 2.68 -6.91
C ALA A 222 -9.42 2.75 -5.99
N ARG A 223 -9.40 1.98 -4.89
CA ARG A 223 -10.50 1.97 -3.95
C ARG A 223 -10.00 1.94 -2.51
N ILE A 224 -10.56 2.81 -1.67
CA ILE A 224 -10.31 2.83 -0.22
C ILE A 224 -11.45 2.08 0.45
N ILE A 225 -11.16 0.98 1.13
CA ILE A 225 -12.17 0.08 1.71
C ILE A 225 -11.83 -0.32 3.14
N ASN A 226 -12.85 -0.69 3.91
CA ASN A 226 -12.69 -1.24 5.25
C ASN A 226 -12.20 -2.69 5.15
N GLY A 227 -10.93 -2.91 5.53
CA GLY A 227 -10.31 -4.24 5.51
C GLY A 227 -10.79 -5.17 6.63
N ASN A 228 -11.55 -4.66 7.61
CA ASN A 228 -12.13 -5.48 8.68
C ASN A 228 -13.51 -6.07 8.28
N ARG A 229 -14.04 -5.67 7.13
CA ARG A 229 -15.31 -6.18 6.61
C ARG A 229 -15.06 -7.41 5.77
N GLU A 230 -15.66 -8.53 6.18
CA GLU A 230 -15.63 -9.80 5.43
C GLU A 230 -16.17 -9.62 4.01
N GLY A 231 -15.51 -10.21 3.02
CA GLY A 231 -15.89 -10.13 1.62
C GLY A 231 -15.61 -8.77 0.94
N ALA A 232 -15.01 -7.81 1.63
CA ALA A 232 -14.79 -6.47 1.10
C ALA A 232 -13.90 -6.45 -0.16
N LEU A 233 -12.87 -7.29 -0.22
CA LEU A 233 -12.02 -7.40 -1.41
C LEU A 233 -12.80 -7.95 -2.60
N ALA A 234 -13.56 -9.01 -2.41
CA ALA A 234 -14.35 -9.64 -3.46
C ALA A 234 -15.41 -8.67 -4.00
N ALA A 235 -16.15 -7.99 -3.11
CA ALA A 235 -17.16 -6.99 -3.46
C ALA A 235 -16.54 -5.81 -4.25
N ALA A 236 -15.37 -5.30 -3.79
CA ALA A 236 -14.68 -4.22 -4.48
C ALA A 236 -14.22 -4.59 -5.90
N ILE A 237 -13.72 -5.82 -6.08
CA ILE A 237 -13.28 -6.35 -7.39
C ILE A 237 -14.48 -6.64 -8.30
N ALA A 238 -15.61 -7.07 -7.74
CA ALA A 238 -16.86 -7.26 -8.48
C ALA A 238 -17.51 -5.95 -8.93
N GLY A 239 -17.02 -4.81 -8.45
CA GLY A 239 -17.55 -3.49 -8.80
C GLY A 239 -18.72 -3.03 -7.93
N GLU A 240 -18.98 -3.73 -6.83
CA GLU A 240 -20.02 -3.34 -5.88
C GLU A 240 -19.69 -1.99 -5.20
N ALA A 241 -20.71 -1.32 -4.70
CA ALA A 241 -20.60 -0.02 -4.05
C ALA A 241 -20.06 -0.15 -2.61
N VAL A 242 -18.77 -0.53 -2.48
CA VAL A 242 -18.06 -0.62 -1.20
C VAL A 242 -16.92 0.38 -1.14
N GLY A 243 -16.81 1.12 -0.05
CA GLY A 243 -15.77 2.12 0.14
C GLY A 243 -15.87 3.31 -0.81
N THR A 244 -14.74 3.99 -1.06
CA THR A 244 -14.62 5.11 -2.00
C THR A 244 -13.82 4.68 -3.22
N LEU A 245 -14.42 4.74 -4.40
CA LEU A 245 -13.76 4.49 -5.69
C LEU A 245 -13.11 5.78 -6.19
N ILE A 246 -11.86 5.70 -6.63
CA ILE A 246 -11.16 6.78 -7.34
C ILE A 246 -10.81 6.28 -8.74
N SER A 247 -11.28 6.96 -9.79
CA SER A 247 -11.03 6.59 -11.18
C SER A 247 -11.12 7.81 -12.11
N GLU A 248 -10.41 7.79 -13.25
CA GLU A 248 -10.42 8.85 -14.27
C GLU A 248 -11.77 8.97 -15.01
N GLY A 249 -12.58 7.93 -15.02
CA GLY A 249 -13.89 7.90 -15.68
C GLY A 249 -15.04 7.79 -14.70
N VAL A 250 -16.10 8.53 -14.91
CA VAL A 250 -17.37 8.28 -14.22
C VAL A 250 -17.80 6.86 -14.59
N VAL A 251 -17.81 5.96 -13.61
CA VAL A 251 -18.48 4.67 -13.76
C VAL A 251 -19.97 4.99 -13.69
N ALA A 252 -20.60 5.07 -14.87
CA ALA A 252 -22.05 5.19 -14.98
C ALA A 252 -22.72 3.92 -14.48
#